data_c972820e8582f26f0b1ac44606f90407
#
_entry.id   c972820e8582f26f0b1ac44606f90407
#
_cell.length_a   1.000
_cell.length_b   1.000
_cell.length_c   1.000
_cell.angle_alpha   90.00
_cell.angle_beta   90.00
_cell.angle_gamma   90.00
#
_symmetry.space_group_name_H-M   'P 1'
#
loop_
_entity.id
_entity.type
_entity.pdbx_description
1 polymer ?
#
loop_
_entity_poly.entity_id
_entity_poly.type
_entity_poly.pdbx_seq_one_letter_code
_entity_poly.pdbx_strand_id
1 'polypeptide(L)' 'MNVLDLILEKLDDHKTRMVDDIATGNRSFDEYKHSCGVVRGLLIAADLIKDLKEQMEKSDD' A
#
# COMPACT_ATOMS: atom_id res chain seq x y z
N MET A 1 7.10 -9.89 -15.23
CA MET A 1 6.79 -9.24 -13.94
C MET A 1 7.61 -9.89 -12.85
N ASN A 2 8.32 -9.12 -12.06
CA ASN A 2 9.09 -9.69 -10.95
C ASN A 2 8.26 -9.71 -9.66
N VAL A 3 8.81 -10.34 -8.63
CA VAL A 3 8.13 -10.50 -7.34
C VAL A 3 7.76 -9.14 -6.73
N LEU A 4 8.64 -8.14 -6.86
CA LEU A 4 8.39 -6.82 -6.30
C LEU A 4 7.20 -6.14 -6.98
N ASP A 5 7.08 -6.28 -8.29
CA ASP A 5 5.92 -5.74 -9.02
C ASP A 5 4.62 -6.38 -8.56
N LEU A 6 4.64 -7.68 -8.31
CA LEU A 6 3.47 -8.40 -7.81
C LEU A 6 3.08 -7.91 -6.41
N ILE A 7 4.07 -7.72 -5.54
CA ILE A 7 3.81 -7.19 -4.19
C ILE A 7 3.19 -5.80 -4.27
N LEU A 8 3.74 -4.93 -5.12
CA LEU A 8 3.20 -3.58 -5.31
C LEU A 8 1.76 -3.61 -5.78
N GLU A 9 1.44 -4.49 -6.71
CA GLU A 9 0.07 -4.63 -7.22
C GLU A 9 -0.88 -5.06 -6.10
N LYS A 10 -0.48 -6.00 -5.26
CA LYS A 10 -1.31 -6.47 -4.15
C LYS A 10 -1.48 -5.41 -3.07
N LEU A 11 -0.44 -4.64 -2.80
CA LEU A 11 -0.54 -3.52 -1.85
C LEU A 11 -1.50 -2.47 -2.37
N ASP A 12 -1.45 -2.16 -3.65
CA ASP A 12 -2.35 -1.19 -4.26
C ASP A 12 -3.80 -1.66 -4.23
N ASP A 13 -4.04 -2.93 -4.53
CA ASP A 13 -5.38 -3.52 -4.44
C ASP A 13 -5.93 -3.41 -3.03
N HIS A 14 -5.13 -3.75 -2.04
CA HIS A 14 -5.56 -3.68 -0.64
C HIS A 14 -5.86 -2.25 -0.22
N LYS A 15 -4.99 -1.32 -0.61
CA LYS A 15 -5.20 0.10 -0.35
C LYS A 15 -6.51 0.59 -0.96
N THR A 16 -6.78 0.23 -2.20
CA THR A 16 -7.99 0.65 -2.89
C THR A 16 -9.24 0.15 -2.18
N ARG A 17 -9.25 -1.10 -1.72
CA ARG A 17 -10.37 -1.65 -0.97
C ARG A 17 -10.57 -0.93 0.36
N MET A 18 -9.48 -0.60 1.05
CA MET A 18 -9.56 0.12 2.32
C MET A 18 -10.11 1.53 2.12
N VAL A 19 -9.68 2.21 1.07
CA VAL A 19 -10.18 3.57 0.76
C VAL A 19 -11.67 3.51 0.41
N ASP A 20 -12.11 2.53 -0.37
CA ASP A 20 -13.52 2.34 -0.70
C ASP A 20 -14.34 2.09 0.57
N ASP A 21 -13.85 1.26 1.48
CA ASP A 21 -14.54 0.99 2.74
C ASP A 21 -14.70 2.25 3.58
N ILE A 22 -13.66 3.09 3.64
CA ILE A 22 -13.71 4.34 4.37
C ILE A 22 -14.76 5.28 3.76
N ALA A 23 -14.79 5.34 2.44
CA ALA A 23 -15.67 6.26 1.73
C ALA A 23 -17.15 5.86 1.80
N THR A 24 -17.44 4.56 1.88
CA THR A 24 -18.79 4.04 1.80
C THR A 24 -19.35 3.49 3.11
N GLY A 25 -18.52 3.28 4.10
CA GLY A 25 -18.93 2.65 5.36
C GLY A 25 -19.35 3.64 6.43
N ASN A 26 -20.33 3.22 7.23
CA ASN A 26 -20.71 3.95 8.45
C ASN A 26 -19.84 3.43 9.60
N ARG A 27 -18.73 4.12 9.84
CA ARG A 27 -17.78 3.70 10.86
C ARG A 27 -17.73 4.68 12.01
N SER A 28 -17.39 4.17 13.19
CA SER A 28 -17.07 5.03 14.32
C SER A 28 -15.79 5.83 14.02
N PHE A 29 -15.57 6.88 14.78
CA PHE A 29 -14.36 7.70 14.61
C PHE A 29 -13.09 6.87 14.84
N ASP A 30 -13.10 5.98 15.84
CA ASP A 30 -11.95 5.12 16.12
C ASP A 30 -11.66 4.15 14.98
N GLU A 31 -12.69 3.55 14.40
CA GLU A 31 -12.54 2.68 13.24
C GLU A 31 -12.01 3.44 12.04
N TYR A 32 -12.50 4.64 11.82
CA TYR A 32 -12.04 5.52 10.76
C TYR A 32 -10.55 5.82 10.93
N LYS A 33 -10.13 6.19 12.13
CA LYS A 33 -8.71 6.47 12.42
C LYS A 33 -7.84 5.25 12.18
N HIS A 34 -8.31 4.08 12.61
CA HIS A 34 -7.58 2.83 12.41
C HIS A 34 -7.39 2.55 10.90
N SER A 35 -8.47 2.68 10.13
CA SER A 35 -8.43 2.43 8.69
C SER A 35 -7.48 3.40 7.98
N CYS A 36 -7.49 4.67 8.37
CA CYS A 36 -6.57 5.66 7.81
C CYS A 36 -5.12 5.30 8.11
N GLY A 37 -4.85 4.80 9.33
CA GLY A 37 -3.52 4.33 9.70
C GLY A 37 -3.07 3.14 8.85
N VAL A 38 -3.97 2.20 8.57
CA VAL A 38 -3.68 1.05 7.70
C VAL A 38 -3.33 1.53 6.29
N VAL A 39 -4.12 2.45 5.73
CA VAL A 39 -3.85 3.00 4.40
C VAL A 39 -2.48 3.69 4.37
N ARG A 40 -2.18 4.48 5.39
CA ARG A 40 -0.87 5.14 5.49
C ARG A 40 0.26 4.13 5.54
N GLY A 41 0.10 3.06 6.32
CA GLY A 41 1.09 1.99 6.40
C GLY A 41 1.31 1.30 5.06
N LEU A 42 0.23 1.08 4.30
CA LEU A 42 0.32 0.48 2.98
C LEU A 42 1.08 1.39 2.00
N LEU A 43 0.86 2.71 2.08
CA LEU A 43 1.59 3.66 1.26
C LEU A 43 3.08 3.69 1.60
N ILE A 44 3.41 3.66 2.88
CA ILE A 44 4.81 3.61 3.32
C ILE A 44 5.47 2.32 2.83
N ALA A 45 4.79 1.19 2.97
CA ALA A 45 5.31 -0.09 2.51
C ALA A 45 5.54 -0.09 0.99
N ALA A 46 4.60 0.48 0.24
CA ALA A 46 4.74 0.57 -1.22
C ALA A 46 5.96 1.40 -1.60
N ASP A 47 6.18 2.52 -0.92
CA ASP A 47 7.35 3.36 -1.18
C ASP A 47 8.65 2.63 -0.91
N LEU A 48 8.71 1.88 0.20
CA LEU A 48 9.90 1.07 0.52
C LEU A 48 10.18 0.03 -0.55
N ILE A 49 9.13 -0.63 -1.06
CA ILE A 49 9.27 -1.64 -2.10
C ILE A 49 9.75 -0.99 -3.41
N LYS A 50 9.23 0.20 -3.75
CA LYS A 50 9.67 0.92 -4.93
C LYS A 50 11.14 1.30 -4.84
N ASP A 51 11.57 1.76 -3.68
CA ASP A 51 12.99 2.09 -3.45
C ASP A 51 13.87 0.86 -3.61
N LEU A 52 13.44 -0.26 -3.04
CA LEU A 52 14.18 -1.51 -3.15
C LEU A 52 14.29 -1.96 -4.61
N LYS A 53 13.21 -1.84 -5.35
CA LYS A 53 13.20 -2.19 -6.77
C LYS A 53 14.20 -1.34 -7.54
N GLU A 54 14.23 -0.03 -7.30
CA GLU A 54 15.20 0.88 -7.92
C GLU A 54 16.64 0.47 -7.61
N GLN A 55 16.92 0.16 -6.35
CA GLN A 55 18.25 -0.27 -5.93
C GLN A 55 18.66 -1.55 -6.64
N MET A 56 17.74 -2.49 -6.77
CA MET A 56 18.04 -3.75 -7.45
C MET A 56 18.31 -3.54 -8.94
N GLU A 57 17.56 -2.65 -9.58
CA GLU A 57 17.79 -2.32 -10.99
C GLU A 57 19.15 -1.66 -11.21
N LYS A 58 19.55 -0.80 -10.29
CA LYS A 58 20.86 -0.14 -10.37
C LYS A 58 22.01 -1.13 -10.12
N SER A 59 21.78 -2.13 -9.28
CA SER A 59 22.81 -3.13 -8.98
C SER A 59 23.11 -4.04 -10.15
N ASP A 60 22.20 -4.15 -11.11
CA ASP A 60 22.37 -4.99 -12.28
C ASP A 60 23.32 -4.39 -13.32
N ASP A 61 23.67 -3.12 -13.14
CA ASP A 61 24.65 -2.47 -13.98
C ASP A 61 26.09 -2.85 -13.56
#